data_d086df7455357a5cac240987b22d48d7
#
_entry.id   d086df7455357a5cac240987b22d48d7
#
_cell.length_a   1.000
_cell.length_b   1.000
_cell.length_c   1.000
_cell.angle_alpha   90.00
_cell.angle_beta   90.00
_cell.angle_gamma   90.00
#
_symmetry.space_group_name_H-M   'P 1'
#
loop_
_entity.id
_entity.type
_entity.pdbx_description
1 polymer ?
#
loop_
_entity_poly.entity_id
_entity_poly.type
_entity_poly.pdbx_seq_one_letter_code
_entity_poly.pdbx_strand_id
1 'polypeptide(L)'
;MKRIYIVTGANGFLGNNIIRKLEQDDNNEIRAFVLNGESIKSLEKLKCKIYYGDVTKKETLLPLFENIDGKEVFVIHCAAVVYIKTKYNPLVYNVNVNGTKNVVDKVIETKAKLIYISSVHAIPEKENNDLIEEITDFNPDEVHGLYAKTKAEAAKYVMNAVKNAGEVNAL
;
A
#
# COMPACT_ATOMS: atom_id res chain seq x y z
N MET A 1 24.51 -1.27 -3.55
CA MET A 1 23.80 -1.69 -2.33
C MET A 1 22.58 -2.49 -2.79
N LYS A 2 22.31 -3.66 -2.23
CA LYS A 2 21.12 -4.44 -2.60
C LYS A 2 19.88 -3.76 -2.01
N ARG A 3 18.84 -3.62 -2.81
CA ARG A 3 17.55 -3.05 -2.40
C ARG A 3 16.51 -4.15 -2.30
N ILE A 4 15.64 -4.04 -1.30
CA ILE A 4 14.48 -4.93 -1.17
C ILE A 4 13.23 -4.10 -1.47
N TYR A 5 12.42 -4.59 -2.39
CA TYR A 5 11.11 -4.05 -2.70
C TYR A 5 10.01 -5.03 -2.28
N ILE A 6 9.22 -4.64 -1.29
CA ILE A 6 8.06 -5.38 -0.82
C ILE A 6 6.84 -4.76 -1.50
N VAL A 7 6.13 -5.54 -2.31
CA VAL A 7 4.95 -5.07 -3.06
C VAL A 7 3.73 -5.81 -2.55
N THR A 8 2.80 -5.12 -1.90
CA THR A 8 1.50 -5.70 -1.50
C THR A 8 0.49 -5.57 -2.64
N GLY A 9 -0.46 -6.49 -2.76
CA GLY A 9 -1.37 -6.54 -3.92
C GLY A 9 -0.59 -6.83 -5.21
N ALA A 10 0.46 -7.63 -5.11
CA ALA A 10 1.45 -7.88 -6.16
C ALA A 10 0.88 -8.52 -7.43
N ASN A 11 -0.15 -9.35 -7.30
CA ASN A 11 -0.84 -10.01 -8.42
C ASN A 11 -1.91 -9.13 -9.08
N GLY A 12 -2.24 -7.98 -8.50
CA GLY A 12 -3.14 -6.98 -9.06
C GLY A 12 -2.51 -6.22 -10.24
N PHE A 13 -3.32 -5.43 -10.95
CA PHE A 13 -2.87 -4.69 -12.14
C PHE A 13 -1.66 -3.80 -11.85
N LEU A 14 -1.74 -2.92 -10.85
CA LEU A 14 -0.67 -1.98 -10.54
C LEU A 14 0.56 -2.68 -9.96
N GLY A 15 0.37 -3.54 -8.93
CA GLY A 15 1.47 -4.26 -8.29
C GLY A 15 2.27 -5.11 -9.27
N ASN A 16 1.60 -5.80 -10.19
CA ASN A 16 2.25 -6.58 -11.23
C ASN A 16 3.11 -5.72 -12.17
N ASN A 17 2.58 -4.58 -12.63
CA ASN A 17 3.32 -3.69 -13.53
C ASN A 17 4.53 -3.04 -12.82
N ILE A 18 4.41 -2.73 -11.53
CA ILE A 18 5.53 -2.25 -10.73
C ILE A 18 6.63 -3.31 -10.65
N ILE A 19 6.26 -4.57 -10.36
CA ILE A 19 7.23 -5.68 -10.30
C ILE A 19 7.94 -5.86 -11.64
N ARG A 20 7.23 -5.80 -12.76
CA ARG A 20 7.82 -5.87 -14.11
C ARG A 20 8.85 -4.77 -14.36
N LYS A 21 8.64 -3.60 -13.78
CA LYS A 21 9.62 -2.51 -13.89
C LYS A 21 10.82 -2.72 -12.97
N LEU A 22 10.57 -3.18 -11.74
CA LEU A 22 11.63 -3.39 -10.75
C LEU A 22 12.56 -4.55 -11.09
N GLU A 23 12.06 -5.62 -11.74
CA GLU A 23 12.86 -6.80 -12.13
C GLU A 23 13.91 -6.52 -13.22
N GLN A 24 13.85 -5.35 -13.86
CA GLN A 24 14.81 -4.95 -14.88
C GLN A 24 16.20 -4.63 -14.29
N ASP A 25 16.29 -4.36 -12.99
CA ASP A 25 17.55 -4.20 -12.27
C ASP A 25 17.83 -5.44 -11.41
N ASP A 26 18.83 -6.21 -11.75
CA ASP A 26 19.23 -7.44 -11.04
C ASP A 26 19.73 -7.20 -9.60
N ASN A 27 19.96 -5.95 -9.20
CA ASN A 27 20.28 -5.58 -7.81
C ASN A 27 19.04 -5.53 -6.91
N ASN A 28 17.84 -5.57 -7.48
CA ASN A 28 16.59 -5.52 -6.74
C ASN A 28 16.17 -6.93 -6.29
N GLU A 29 15.97 -7.11 -4.99
CA GLU A 29 15.26 -8.26 -4.42
C GLU A 29 13.78 -7.89 -4.30
N ILE A 30 12.89 -8.61 -4.98
CA ILE A 30 11.46 -8.29 -5.01
C ILE A 30 10.69 -9.33 -4.21
N ARG A 31 9.92 -8.87 -3.22
CA ARG A 31 9.03 -9.66 -2.35
C ARG A 31 7.59 -9.34 -2.69
N ALA A 32 6.96 -10.23 -3.44
CA ALA A 32 5.58 -10.09 -3.90
C ALA A 32 4.62 -10.65 -2.85
N PHE A 33 3.80 -9.79 -2.22
CA PHE A 33 2.83 -10.21 -1.21
C PHE A 33 1.43 -10.34 -1.81
N VAL A 34 0.87 -11.55 -1.72
CA VAL A 34 -0.37 -11.97 -2.36
C VAL A 34 -1.31 -12.57 -1.31
N LEU A 35 -2.60 -12.32 -1.43
CA LEU A 35 -3.60 -12.93 -0.56
C LEU A 35 -3.67 -14.45 -0.79
N ASN A 36 -3.75 -15.22 0.30
CA ASN A 36 -3.89 -16.67 0.21
C ASN A 36 -5.09 -17.08 -0.66
N GLY A 37 -4.85 -18.00 -1.60
CA GLY A 37 -5.86 -18.51 -2.50
C GLY A 37 -6.06 -17.71 -3.79
N GLU A 38 -5.43 -16.55 -3.92
CA GLU A 38 -5.47 -15.80 -5.18
C GLU A 38 -4.51 -16.36 -6.24
N SER A 39 -4.84 -16.14 -7.51
CA SER A 39 -4.02 -16.58 -8.64
C SER A 39 -2.73 -15.78 -8.74
N ILE A 40 -1.61 -16.51 -8.93
CA ILE A 40 -0.28 -15.93 -9.14
C ILE A 40 0.19 -16.03 -10.60
N LYS A 41 -0.69 -16.42 -11.54
CA LYS A 41 -0.32 -16.60 -12.96
C LYS A 41 0.37 -15.37 -13.56
N SER A 42 0.00 -14.17 -13.14
CA SER A 42 0.61 -12.93 -13.60
C SER A 42 2.05 -12.72 -13.10
N LEU A 43 2.46 -13.45 -12.06
CA LEU A 43 3.76 -13.35 -11.41
C LEU A 43 4.73 -14.49 -11.76
N GLU A 44 4.23 -15.64 -12.30
CA GLU A 44 5.01 -16.87 -12.52
C GLU A 44 6.28 -16.69 -13.35
N LYS A 45 6.31 -15.68 -14.26
CA LYS A 45 7.45 -15.42 -15.14
C LYS A 45 8.32 -14.26 -14.66
N LEU A 46 8.02 -13.68 -13.51
CA LEU A 46 8.72 -12.51 -12.98
C LEU A 46 9.76 -12.91 -11.94
N LYS A 47 10.86 -12.18 -11.90
CA LYS A 47 11.94 -12.37 -10.94
C LYS A 47 11.54 -11.83 -9.56
N CYS A 48 10.57 -12.45 -8.90
CA CYS A 48 10.13 -12.07 -7.56
C CYS A 48 9.90 -13.30 -6.68
N LYS A 49 10.12 -13.13 -5.37
CA LYS A 49 9.78 -14.15 -4.38
C LYS A 49 8.35 -13.92 -3.88
N ILE A 50 7.51 -14.92 -3.98
CA ILE A 50 6.12 -14.83 -3.57
C ILE A 50 5.98 -15.15 -2.09
N TYR A 51 5.25 -14.29 -1.38
CA TYR A 51 4.86 -14.45 0.01
C TYR A 51 3.33 -14.39 0.10
N TYR A 52 2.75 -15.32 0.83
CA TYR A 52 1.31 -15.38 1.01
C TYR A 52 0.90 -14.85 2.38
N GLY A 53 -0.17 -14.08 2.41
CA GLY A 53 -0.73 -13.54 3.65
C GLY A 53 -1.86 -12.56 3.41
N ASP A 54 -2.29 -11.89 4.46
CA ASP A 54 -3.39 -10.93 4.46
C ASP A 54 -2.93 -9.66 5.18
N VAL A 55 -3.00 -8.50 4.54
CA VAL A 55 -2.62 -7.20 5.13
C VAL A 55 -3.40 -6.87 6.41
N THR A 56 -4.60 -7.45 6.56
CA THR A 56 -5.40 -7.27 7.79
C THR A 56 -4.87 -8.06 8.98
N LYS A 57 -3.92 -8.97 8.76
CA LYS A 57 -3.28 -9.83 9.77
C LYS A 57 -1.81 -9.49 9.90
N LYS A 58 -1.46 -8.68 10.90
CA LYS A 58 -0.11 -8.13 11.09
C LYS A 58 0.98 -9.21 11.13
N GLU A 59 0.69 -10.37 11.70
CA GLU A 59 1.61 -11.50 11.78
C GLU A 59 2.01 -12.06 10.41
N THR A 60 1.14 -11.96 9.39
CA THR A 60 1.44 -12.44 8.03
C THR A 60 2.42 -11.55 7.27
N LEU A 61 2.65 -10.32 7.76
CA LEU A 61 3.63 -9.40 7.19
C LEU A 61 5.06 -9.70 7.66
N LEU A 62 5.25 -10.42 8.78
CA LEU A 62 6.56 -10.64 9.38
C LEU A 62 7.59 -11.26 8.43
N PRO A 63 7.26 -12.31 7.63
CA PRO A 63 8.22 -12.91 6.72
C PRO A 63 8.74 -11.99 5.62
N LEU A 64 7.99 -10.91 5.32
CA LEU A 64 8.40 -9.91 4.33
C LEU A 64 9.62 -9.09 4.78
N PHE A 65 9.87 -9.04 6.08
CA PHE A 65 10.93 -8.21 6.69
C PHE A 65 12.07 -9.05 7.28
N GLU A 66 12.13 -10.34 6.97
CA GLU A 66 13.27 -11.17 7.36
C GLU A 66 14.52 -10.86 6.53
N ASN A 67 15.71 -10.96 7.15
CA ASN A 67 17.01 -10.77 6.50
C ASN A 67 17.15 -9.42 5.75
N ILE A 68 16.67 -8.35 6.36
CA ILE A 68 16.73 -6.98 5.81
C ILE A 68 17.94 -6.18 6.29
N ASP A 69 18.72 -6.68 7.24
CA ASP A 69 19.83 -5.97 7.85
C ASP A 69 20.87 -5.50 6.81
N GLY A 70 21.26 -4.24 6.90
CA GLY A 70 22.21 -3.61 6.00
C GLY A 70 21.70 -3.39 4.57
N LYS A 71 20.41 -3.57 4.30
CA LYS A 71 19.78 -3.33 3.01
C LYS A 71 18.82 -2.15 3.06
N GLU A 72 18.63 -1.50 1.92
CA GLU A 72 17.63 -0.46 1.75
C GLU A 72 16.28 -1.14 1.41
N VAL A 73 15.25 -0.91 2.25
CA VAL A 73 13.94 -1.56 2.12
C VAL A 73 12.88 -0.54 1.71
N PHE A 74 12.17 -0.86 0.65
CA PHE A 74 11.03 -0.11 0.14
C PHE A 74 9.76 -0.96 0.21
N VAL A 75 8.69 -0.41 0.77
CA VAL A 75 7.37 -1.04 0.76
C VAL A 75 6.47 -0.26 -0.18
N ILE A 76 5.96 -0.93 -1.22
CA ILE A 76 5.01 -0.36 -2.17
C ILE A 76 3.64 -0.97 -1.87
N HIS A 77 2.78 -0.18 -1.24
CA HIS A 77 1.49 -0.66 -0.75
C HIS A 77 0.39 -0.43 -1.78
N CYS A 78 0.12 -1.47 -2.60
CA CYS A 78 -0.93 -1.46 -3.63
C CYS A 78 -2.19 -2.24 -3.22
N ALA A 79 -2.14 -3.03 -2.14
CA ALA A 79 -3.29 -3.82 -1.71
C ALA A 79 -4.44 -2.91 -1.27
N ALA A 80 -5.57 -3.02 -1.96
CA ALA A 80 -6.80 -2.32 -1.63
C ALA A 80 -7.99 -3.03 -2.28
N VAL A 81 -9.18 -2.83 -1.71
CA VAL A 81 -10.46 -3.26 -2.31
C VAL A 81 -11.17 -2.03 -2.87
N VAL A 82 -11.35 -2.01 -4.20
CA VAL A 82 -12.19 -1.01 -4.87
C VAL A 82 -13.65 -1.37 -4.68
N TYR A 83 -14.46 -0.41 -4.24
CA TYR A 83 -15.85 -0.65 -3.90
C TYR A 83 -16.73 0.53 -4.33
N ILE A 84 -17.59 0.28 -5.31
CA ILE A 84 -18.42 1.33 -5.93
C ILE A 84 -19.69 1.64 -5.13
N LYS A 85 -20.16 0.66 -4.29
CA LYS A 85 -21.40 0.84 -3.52
C LYS A 85 -21.16 1.76 -2.31
N THR A 86 -22.23 2.46 -1.88
CA THR A 86 -22.18 3.36 -0.71
C THR A 86 -22.40 2.66 0.62
N LYS A 87 -23.07 1.45 0.59
CA LYS A 87 -23.35 0.69 1.80
C LYS A 87 -22.06 0.24 2.48
N TYR A 88 -22.02 0.35 3.81
CA TYR A 88 -20.89 -0.12 4.60
C TYR A 88 -20.56 -1.60 4.32
N ASN A 89 -19.28 -1.88 4.15
CA ASN A 89 -18.74 -3.22 3.95
C ASN A 89 -17.48 -3.38 4.83
N PRO A 90 -17.55 -4.26 5.85
CA PRO A 90 -16.42 -4.47 6.77
C PRO A 90 -15.13 -4.91 6.08
N LEU A 91 -15.23 -5.70 5.00
CA LEU A 91 -14.06 -6.14 4.24
C LEU A 91 -13.31 -4.95 3.64
N VAL A 92 -14.05 -4.01 3.01
CA VAL A 92 -13.45 -2.81 2.41
C VAL A 92 -12.73 -1.98 3.47
N TYR A 93 -13.39 -1.75 4.61
CA TYR A 93 -12.79 -1.01 5.72
C TYR A 93 -11.56 -1.73 6.26
N ASN A 94 -11.66 -3.02 6.54
CA ASN A 94 -10.55 -3.79 7.11
C ASN A 94 -9.33 -3.82 6.20
N VAL A 95 -9.52 -4.03 4.90
CA VAL A 95 -8.37 -4.06 3.96
C VAL A 95 -7.79 -2.67 3.77
N ASN A 96 -8.64 -1.67 3.43
CA ASN A 96 -8.15 -0.36 3.04
C ASN A 96 -7.62 0.46 4.21
N VAL A 97 -8.23 0.35 5.40
CA VAL A 97 -7.84 1.13 6.58
C VAL A 97 -6.93 0.30 7.51
N ASN A 98 -7.45 -0.79 8.06
CA ASN A 98 -6.68 -1.57 9.05
C ASN A 98 -5.48 -2.26 8.40
N GLY A 99 -5.62 -2.76 7.17
CA GLY A 99 -4.50 -3.31 6.40
C GLY A 99 -3.42 -2.28 6.14
N THR A 100 -3.78 -1.04 5.75
CA THR A 100 -2.81 0.05 5.59
C THR A 100 -2.14 0.39 6.91
N LYS A 101 -2.89 0.49 8.03
CA LYS A 101 -2.30 0.73 9.37
C LYS A 101 -1.25 -0.33 9.71
N ASN A 102 -1.55 -1.61 9.52
CA ASN A 102 -0.62 -2.71 9.79
C ASN A 102 0.68 -2.58 8.96
N VAL A 103 0.55 -2.22 7.68
CA VAL A 103 1.72 -2.01 6.80
C VAL A 103 2.54 -0.82 7.27
N VAL A 104 1.91 0.32 7.56
CA VAL A 104 2.57 1.54 8.05
C VAL A 104 3.31 1.27 9.36
N ASP A 105 2.66 0.62 10.32
CA ASP A 105 3.29 0.28 11.59
C ASP A 105 4.55 -0.56 11.39
N LYS A 106 4.48 -1.53 10.44
CA LYS A 106 5.62 -2.39 10.15
C LYS A 106 6.75 -1.63 9.44
N VAL A 107 6.41 -0.68 8.58
CA VAL A 107 7.38 0.24 7.94
C VAL A 107 8.12 1.06 9.00
N ILE A 108 7.41 1.61 9.99
CA ILE A 108 8.00 2.38 11.09
C ILE A 108 8.91 1.48 11.94
N GLU A 109 8.42 0.31 12.36
CA GLU A 109 9.18 -0.64 13.18
C GLU A 109 10.51 -1.05 12.54
N THR A 110 10.53 -1.17 11.21
CA THR A 110 11.70 -1.65 10.45
C THR A 110 12.52 -0.55 9.80
N LYS A 111 12.11 0.72 9.94
CA LYS A 111 12.70 1.90 9.27
C LYS A 111 12.77 1.75 7.74
N ALA A 112 11.81 1.03 7.15
CA ALA A 112 11.66 0.93 5.71
C ALA A 112 11.06 2.22 5.13
N LYS A 113 11.23 2.43 3.82
CA LYS A 113 10.59 3.53 3.09
C LYS A 113 9.25 3.07 2.53
N LEU A 114 8.21 3.88 2.68
CA LEU A 114 6.87 3.58 2.20
C LEU A 114 6.54 4.37 0.93
N ILE A 115 6.01 3.66 -0.07
CA ILE A 115 5.31 4.23 -1.21
C ILE A 115 3.86 3.77 -1.09
N TYR A 116 2.97 4.68 -0.68
CA TYR A 116 1.56 4.40 -0.49
C TYR A 116 0.76 4.80 -1.73
N ILE A 117 0.02 3.85 -2.30
CA ILE A 117 -0.87 4.14 -3.42
C ILE A 117 -2.19 4.68 -2.90
N SER A 118 -2.33 5.99 -2.96
CA SER A 118 -3.55 6.69 -2.59
C SER A 118 -4.62 6.62 -3.70
N SER A 119 -5.55 7.56 -3.71
CA SER A 119 -6.58 7.70 -4.73
C SER A 119 -7.02 9.14 -4.82
N VAL A 120 -7.33 9.61 -6.02
CA VAL A 120 -7.97 10.93 -6.22
C VAL A 120 -9.31 11.01 -5.50
N HIS A 121 -10.01 9.89 -5.30
CA HIS A 121 -11.26 9.84 -4.53
C HIS A 121 -11.07 10.14 -3.02
N ALA A 122 -9.83 10.13 -2.52
CA ALA A 122 -9.55 10.56 -1.15
C ALA A 122 -9.49 12.08 -0.97
N ILE A 123 -9.54 12.82 -2.07
CA ILE A 123 -9.53 14.29 -2.12
C ILE A 123 -10.98 14.77 -2.29
N PRO A 124 -11.45 15.77 -1.50
CA PRO A 124 -12.78 16.33 -1.67
C PRO A 124 -12.99 16.89 -3.08
N GLU A 125 -14.17 16.66 -3.64
CA GLU A 125 -14.59 17.29 -4.88
C GLU A 125 -14.76 18.79 -4.65
N LYS A 126 -14.33 19.61 -5.61
CA LYS A 126 -14.54 21.05 -5.60
C LYS A 126 -15.81 21.41 -6.36
N GLU A 127 -16.52 22.46 -5.90
CA GLU A 127 -17.66 23.01 -6.61
C GLU A 127 -17.17 23.77 -7.87
N ASN A 128 -18.09 23.97 -8.82
CA ASN A 128 -17.88 24.82 -10.01
C ASN A 128 -16.75 24.40 -10.97
N ASN A 129 -16.38 23.11 -11.03
CA ASN A 129 -15.26 22.62 -11.86
C ASN A 129 -13.90 23.25 -11.55
N ASP A 130 -13.69 23.72 -10.33
CA ASP A 130 -12.39 24.20 -9.89
C ASP A 130 -11.34 23.12 -9.92
N LEU A 131 -10.09 23.52 -10.13
CA LEU A 131 -8.96 22.59 -10.18
C LEU A 131 -8.79 21.88 -8.83
N ILE A 132 -8.77 20.53 -8.88
CA ILE A 132 -8.43 19.70 -7.72
C ILE A 132 -6.91 19.69 -7.57
N GLU A 133 -6.42 20.12 -6.42
CA GLU A 133 -5.01 20.16 -6.08
C GLU A 133 -4.67 19.05 -5.08
N GLU A 134 -3.40 18.68 -5.00
CA GLU A 134 -2.90 17.76 -3.97
C GLU A 134 -3.10 18.36 -2.57
N ILE A 135 -3.48 17.50 -1.62
CA ILE A 135 -3.68 17.86 -0.22
C ILE A 135 -2.81 17.00 0.69
N THR A 136 -2.48 17.52 1.85
CA THR A 136 -1.76 16.79 2.91
C THR A 136 -2.62 16.51 4.14
N ASP A 137 -3.79 17.11 4.21
CA ASP A 137 -4.78 16.89 5.27
C ASP A 137 -6.02 16.20 4.68
N PHE A 138 -6.15 14.91 4.97
CA PHE A 138 -7.23 14.07 4.45
C PHE A 138 -8.35 13.96 5.49
N ASN A 139 -9.58 14.30 5.09
CA ASN A 139 -10.75 14.20 5.94
C ASN A 139 -11.78 13.22 5.32
N PRO A 140 -12.01 12.03 5.93
CA PRO A 140 -12.98 11.07 5.40
C PRO A 140 -14.43 11.57 5.42
N ASP A 141 -14.76 12.62 6.19
CA ASP A 141 -16.10 13.18 6.24
C ASP A 141 -16.40 14.12 5.06
N GLU A 142 -15.38 14.60 4.37
CA GLU A 142 -15.49 15.51 3.23
C GLU A 142 -15.58 14.79 1.88
N VAL A 143 -15.50 13.45 1.86
CA VAL A 143 -15.56 12.65 0.64
C VAL A 143 -16.77 11.70 0.63
N HIS A 144 -17.24 11.34 -0.56
CA HIS A 144 -18.45 10.55 -0.73
C HIS A 144 -18.17 9.09 -1.13
N GLY A 145 -18.91 8.17 -0.51
CA GLY A 145 -18.81 6.74 -0.78
C GLY A 145 -17.78 6.02 0.10
N LEU A 146 -18.04 4.72 0.35
CA LEU A 146 -17.22 3.93 1.28
C LEU A 146 -15.76 3.83 0.84
N TYR A 147 -15.52 3.63 -0.46
CA TYR A 147 -14.15 3.54 -0.98
C TYR A 147 -13.37 4.83 -0.74
N ALA A 148 -13.95 5.98 -1.10
CA ALA A 148 -13.36 7.29 -0.89
C ALA A 148 -13.03 7.54 0.59
N LYS A 149 -14.01 7.31 1.47
CA LYS A 149 -13.84 7.45 2.93
C LYS A 149 -12.70 6.58 3.47
N THR A 150 -12.64 5.30 3.07
CA THR A 150 -11.58 4.40 3.52
C THR A 150 -10.21 4.80 3.00
N LYS A 151 -10.12 5.33 1.76
CA LYS A 151 -8.86 5.82 1.20
C LYS A 151 -8.41 7.13 1.86
N ALA A 152 -9.34 8.04 2.18
CA ALA A 152 -9.03 9.26 2.91
C ALA A 152 -8.56 8.96 4.35
N GLU A 153 -9.24 8.04 5.07
CA GLU A 153 -8.82 7.65 6.42
C GLU A 153 -7.44 6.99 6.41
N ALA A 154 -7.18 6.10 5.47
CA ALA A 154 -5.87 5.47 5.32
C ALA A 154 -4.77 6.50 4.97
N ALA A 155 -5.03 7.43 4.05
CA ALA A 155 -4.10 8.50 3.71
C ALA A 155 -3.81 9.41 4.91
N LYS A 156 -4.84 9.78 5.69
CA LYS A 156 -4.67 10.52 6.94
C LYS A 156 -3.73 9.81 7.92
N TYR A 157 -3.89 8.49 8.07
CA TYR A 157 -3.01 7.69 8.93
C TYR A 157 -1.56 7.72 8.44
N VAL A 158 -1.34 7.53 7.13
CA VAL A 158 -0.01 7.61 6.50
C VAL A 158 0.62 8.98 6.74
N MET A 159 -0.10 10.08 6.48
CA MET A 159 0.41 11.45 6.66
C MET A 159 0.75 11.76 8.12
N ASN A 160 -0.05 11.25 9.06
CA ASN A 160 0.25 11.38 10.49
C ASN A 160 1.51 10.60 10.89
N ALA A 161 1.71 9.41 10.32
CA ALA A 161 2.92 8.62 10.53
C ALA A 161 4.17 9.35 10.02
N VAL A 162 4.09 9.98 8.83
CA VAL A 162 5.18 10.82 8.28
C VAL A 162 5.52 11.96 9.22
N LYS A 163 4.51 12.70 9.71
CA LYS A 163 4.72 13.85 10.62
C LYS A 163 5.37 13.44 11.94
N ASN A 164 5.01 12.26 12.48
CA ASN A 164 5.44 11.83 13.80
C ASN A 164 6.77 11.06 13.78
N ALA A 165 7.07 10.34 12.73
CA ALA A 165 8.25 9.48 12.66
C ALA A 165 9.51 10.17 12.09
N GLY A 166 9.39 11.37 11.50
CA GLY A 166 10.50 12.16 10.94
C GLY A 166 11.28 11.50 9.80
N GLU A 167 11.06 10.22 9.54
CA GLU A 167 11.80 9.40 8.58
C GLU A 167 10.91 8.57 7.63
N VAL A 168 9.58 8.64 7.76
CA VAL A 168 8.68 7.96 6.81
C VAL A 168 8.56 8.84 5.57
N ASN A 169 9.35 8.54 4.55
CA ASN A 169 9.18 9.12 3.22
C ASN A 169 7.98 8.45 2.55
N ALA A 170 6.81 9.06 2.62
CA ALA A 170 5.69 8.72 1.75
C ALA A 170 5.83 9.53 0.45
N LEU A 171 5.90 8.83 -0.66
CA LEU A 171 5.82 9.37 -2.01
C LEU A 171 4.46 9.02 -2.59
#